data_01f51a87250438192130f8298fadd36e
#
_entry.id   01f51a87250438192130f8298fadd36e
#
_cell.length_a   1.000
_cell.length_b   1.000
_cell.length_c   1.000
_cell.angle_alpha   90.00
_cell.angle_beta   90.00
_cell.angle_gamma   90.00
#
_symmetry.space_group_name_H-M   'P 1'
#
loop_
_entity.id
_entity.type
_entity.pdbx_description
1 polymer ?
#
loop_
_entity_poly.entity_id
_entity_poly.type
_entity_poly.pdbx_seq_one_letter_code
_entity_poly.pdbx_strand_id
1 'polypeptide(L)'
;MATVVNTKLSSLINPQVMADMIDRKLVDAMKFTPLCKVDNTLVGRPGDTVTLPQYAYIGDAVDVAELVDFDISELTASTQEVRVKKVGKGVTISDEAVLSGYGDPVGEIGEQLVTSIASKLDNDVLSALDNASLIYPVISVTPNDVNNALVKLGEDFDGEKYLFVSPATYAVLRDAKEWVPASEVAAQIVLRGVVGMIYGCYVVITNKITTTNTAYIVKPGAVALFMKRGTQVESDRNIINKSTTFTADKHYAAYLYDSSKVVKLGAATLTELELVQTSNIANGKATFEITGYPTNLSYGWKAYYAQNLAAAVSVAVGDTFDNSSGAAHAAFTVEFEQGVGLSATNAKYSQVLYVDAAGKIRASGDVAAATTLAA
;
A
#
# COMPACT_ATOMS: atom_id res chain seq x y z
N MET A 1 57.34 23.65 31.13
CA MET A 1 56.14 24.09 30.33
C MET A 1 55.17 22.93 30.33
N ALA A 2 54.05 23.06 31.00
CA ALA A 2 53.02 22.03 30.99
C ALA A 2 52.34 22.04 29.61
N THR A 3 52.42 20.94 28.89
CA THR A 3 51.69 20.74 27.61
C THR A 3 50.18 20.69 27.94
N VAL A 4 49.49 21.76 27.63
CA VAL A 4 48.02 21.78 27.74
C VAL A 4 47.50 20.83 26.65
N VAL A 5 47.15 19.64 27.04
CA VAL A 5 46.46 18.71 26.16
C VAL A 5 44.99 19.15 26.08
N ASN A 6 44.71 19.97 25.04
CA ASN A 6 43.32 20.37 24.76
C ASN A 6 42.56 19.19 24.22
N THR A 7 41.62 18.70 24.98
CA THR A 7 40.63 17.69 24.52
C THR A 7 39.76 18.35 23.47
N LYS A 8 39.92 17.94 22.20
CA LYS A 8 39.07 18.44 21.09
C LYS A 8 37.71 17.69 21.14
N LEU A 9 36.67 18.37 20.77
CA LEU A 9 35.33 17.78 20.67
C LEU A 9 35.32 16.52 19.76
N SER A 10 36.16 16.51 18.72
CA SER A 10 36.44 15.37 17.86
C SER A 10 37.06 14.16 18.58
N SER A 11 37.68 14.38 19.77
CA SER A 11 38.26 13.32 20.60
C SER A 11 37.23 12.71 21.57
N LEU A 12 36.13 13.41 21.84
CA LEU A 12 35.05 12.97 22.71
C LEU A 12 33.97 12.19 21.97
N ILE A 13 33.78 12.48 20.69
CA ILE A 13 32.74 11.83 19.88
C ILE A 13 33.42 11.18 18.69
N ASN A 14 33.59 9.86 18.77
CA ASN A 14 34.07 9.09 17.63
C ASN A 14 32.92 8.85 16.65
N PRO A 15 33.01 9.35 15.37
CA PRO A 15 31.98 9.15 14.37
C PRO A 15 31.62 7.68 14.11
N GLN A 16 32.59 6.78 14.27
CA GLN A 16 32.36 5.32 14.14
C GLN A 16 31.46 4.78 15.27
N VAL A 17 31.69 5.24 16.52
CA VAL A 17 30.84 4.85 17.67
C VAL A 17 29.42 5.42 17.50
N MET A 18 29.28 6.64 16.99
CA MET A 18 27.98 7.21 16.65
C MET A 18 27.29 6.39 15.55
N ALA A 19 27.98 5.96 14.50
CA ALA A 19 27.39 5.14 13.46
C ALA A 19 26.85 3.81 14.02
N ASP A 20 27.60 3.13 14.88
CA ASP A 20 27.16 1.89 15.53
C ASP A 20 25.96 2.11 16.47
N MET A 21 25.93 3.23 17.19
CA MET A 21 24.80 3.59 18.05
C MET A 21 23.56 3.89 17.22
N ILE A 22 23.71 4.60 16.10
CA ILE A 22 22.64 4.91 15.17
C ILE A 22 22.09 3.62 14.58
N ASP A 23 22.91 2.70 14.07
CA ASP A 23 22.43 1.45 13.47
C ASP A 23 21.68 0.58 14.48
N ARG A 24 22.09 0.52 15.76
CA ARG A 24 21.33 -0.21 16.80
C ARG A 24 19.97 0.43 17.11
N LYS A 25 19.92 1.75 17.31
CA LYS A 25 18.68 2.48 17.59
C LYS A 25 17.75 2.52 16.35
N LEU A 26 18.31 2.45 15.15
CA LEU A 26 17.57 2.45 13.91
C LEU A 26 16.60 1.25 13.84
N VAL A 27 17.05 0.08 14.21
CA VAL A 27 16.21 -1.15 14.22
C VAL A 27 14.99 -0.99 15.15
N ASP A 28 15.17 -0.34 16.31
CA ASP A 28 14.10 -0.12 17.27
C ASP A 28 13.08 0.96 16.80
N ALA A 29 13.53 1.90 15.99
CA ALA A 29 12.70 2.99 15.48
C ALA A 29 11.85 2.62 14.25
N MET A 30 12.22 1.55 13.53
CA MET A 30 11.56 1.11 12.30
C MET A 30 10.39 0.16 12.61
N LYS A 31 9.27 0.34 11.88
CA LYS A 31 8.08 -0.51 12.03
C LYS A 31 7.88 -1.49 10.88
N PHE A 32 8.18 -1.09 9.66
CA PHE A 32 8.00 -1.93 8.47
C PHE A 32 9.25 -2.75 8.14
N THR A 33 10.42 -2.20 8.35
CA THR A 33 11.70 -2.80 7.96
C THR A 33 11.96 -4.19 8.55
N PRO A 34 11.58 -4.52 9.79
CA PRO A 34 11.78 -5.87 10.33
C PRO A 34 11.07 -6.98 9.53
N LEU A 35 10.05 -6.62 8.74
CA LEU A 35 9.34 -7.57 7.87
C LEU A 35 9.99 -7.71 6.49
N CYS A 36 10.96 -6.84 6.17
CA CYS A 36 11.64 -6.85 4.89
C CYS A 36 12.72 -7.92 4.84
N LYS A 37 12.89 -8.54 3.69
CA LYS A 37 14.05 -9.37 3.38
C LYS A 37 15.24 -8.46 3.08
N VAL A 38 16.24 -8.44 3.96
CA VAL A 38 17.45 -7.64 3.75
C VAL A 38 18.43 -8.42 2.85
N ASP A 39 18.85 -7.78 1.76
CA ASP A 39 19.81 -8.30 0.80
C ASP A 39 21.06 -7.40 0.76
N ASN A 40 22.21 -8.00 1.08
CA ASN A 40 23.50 -7.33 1.15
C ASN A 40 24.42 -7.65 -0.06
N THR A 41 23.89 -8.21 -1.15
CA THR A 41 24.69 -8.63 -2.32
C THR A 41 25.43 -7.48 -2.99
N LEU A 42 24.93 -6.23 -2.85
CA LEU A 42 25.56 -5.04 -3.41
C LEU A 42 26.63 -4.41 -2.51
N VAL A 43 26.80 -4.88 -1.28
CA VAL A 43 27.80 -4.32 -0.37
C VAL A 43 29.21 -4.61 -0.91
N GLY A 44 29.98 -3.52 -1.12
CA GLY A 44 31.36 -3.59 -1.63
C GLY A 44 31.50 -3.93 -3.12
N ARG A 45 30.40 -4.05 -3.89
CA ARG A 45 30.44 -4.29 -5.33
C ARG A 45 30.22 -3.01 -6.13
N PRO A 46 30.82 -2.85 -7.33
CA PRO A 46 30.52 -1.76 -8.22
C PRO A 46 29.08 -1.89 -8.77
N GLY A 47 28.49 -0.76 -9.20
CA GLY A 47 27.13 -0.71 -9.71
C GLY A 47 26.13 -0.22 -8.66
N ASP A 48 25.06 0.42 -9.11
CA ASP A 48 23.97 0.98 -8.29
C ASP A 48 22.60 0.35 -8.60
N THR A 49 22.59 -0.64 -9.47
CA THR A 49 21.37 -1.28 -9.98
C THR A 49 21.43 -2.79 -9.75
N VAL A 50 20.32 -3.34 -9.30
CA VAL A 50 20.08 -4.79 -9.25
C VAL A 50 19.02 -5.11 -10.30
N THR A 51 19.33 -6.04 -11.20
CA THR A 51 18.38 -6.57 -12.16
C THR A 51 17.79 -7.85 -11.60
N LEU A 52 16.49 -7.86 -11.39
CA LEU A 52 15.75 -9.01 -10.87
C LEU A 52 15.02 -9.68 -12.04
N PRO A 53 15.33 -10.96 -12.38
CA PRO A 53 14.54 -11.70 -13.34
C PRO A 53 13.21 -12.12 -12.72
N GLN A 54 12.14 -11.93 -13.45
CA GLN A 54 10.79 -12.36 -13.09
C GLN A 54 10.31 -13.31 -14.18
N TYR A 55 10.09 -14.58 -13.83
CA TYR A 55 9.63 -15.59 -14.75
C TYR A 55 8.12 -15.68 -14.75
N ALA A 56 7.52 -15.78 -15.94
CA ALA A 56 6.11 -16.06 -16.08
C ALA A 56 5.84 -17.55 -15.85
N TYR A 57 4.68 -17.86 -15.29
CA TYR A 57 4.23 -19.23 -15.16
C TYR A 57 3.92 -19.80 -16.55
N ILE A 58 4.41 -21.02 -16.82
CA ILE A 58 4.28 -21.67 -18.13
C ILE A 58 2.92 -22.33 -18.38
N GLY A 59 2.03 -22.35 -17.39
CA GLY A 59 0.73 -23.02 -17.45
C GLY A 59 0.72 -24.37 -16.76
N ASP A 60 -0.48 -24.92 -16.57
CA ASP A 60 -0.68 -26.23 -15.95
C ASP A 60 -0.29 -27.34 -16.92
N ALA A 61 0.18 -28.49 -16.37
CA ALA A 61 0.41 -29.68 -17.15
C ALA A 61 -0.93 -30.26 -17.65
N VAL A 62 -0.93 -30.75 -18.87
CA VAL A 62 -2.10 -31.39 -19.50
C VAL A 62 -1.91 -32.90 -19.60
N ASP A 63 -3.01 -33.63 -19.57
CA ASP A 63 -2.99 -35.09 -19.80
C ASP A 63 -2.59 -35.36 -21.27
N VAL A 64 -1.56 -36.18 -21.45
CA VAL A 64 -1.06 -36.53 -22.78
C VAL A 64 -1.38 -38.00 -23.05
N ALA A 65 -2.04 -38.28 -24.19
CA ALA A 65 -2.37 -39.63 -24.62
C ALA A 65 -1.11 -40.36 -25.13
N GLU A 66 -1.18 -41.68 -25.19
CA GLU A 66 -0.09 -42.50 -25.73
C GLU A 66 0.25 -42.14 -27.19
N LEU A 67 1.53 -41.93 -27.46
CA LEU A 67 2.08 -41.52 -28.78
C LEU A 67 1.74 -40.09 -29.23
N VAL A 68 1.33 -39.22 -28.30
CA VAL A 68 1.15 -37.80 -28.56
C VAL A 68 2.30 -36.99 -27.97
N ASP A 69 2.81 -36.00 -28.72
CA ASP A 69 3.90 -35.14 -28.29
C ASP A 69 3.43 -34.22 -27.15
N PHE A 70 4.35 -33.91 -26.21
CA PHE A 70 4.09 -32.94 -25.16
C PHE A 70 3.98 -31.51 -25.73
N ASP A 71 3.08 -30.71 -25.16
CA ASP A 71 3.05 -29.29 -25.45
C ASP A 71 4.30 -28.61 -24.86
N ILE A 72 5.04 -27.90 -25.71
CA ILE A 72 6.29 -27.24 -25.33
C ILE A 72 6.02 -25.76 -25.21
N SER A 73 5.98 -25.27 -23.96
CA SER A 73 5.79 -23.84 -23.65
C SER A 73 7.13 -23.13 -23.51
N GLU A 74 7.22 -21.90 -23.99
CA GLU A 74 8.41 -21.06 -23.84
C GLU A 74 8.43 -20.40 -22.45
N LEU A 75 9.56 -20.53 -21.74
CA LEU A 75 9.79 -19.81 -20.49
C LEU A 75 10.14 -18.35 -20.79
N THR A 76 9.20 -17.44 -20.56
CA THR A 76 9.43 -16.01 -20.74
C THR A 76 9.89 -15.37 -19.43
N ALA A 77 10.91 -14.52 -19.49
CA ALA A 77 11.41 -13.75 -18.36
C ALA A 77 11.30 -12.25 -18.65
N SER A 78 10.75 -11.52 -17.71
CA SER A 78 10.88 -10.07 -17.67
C SER A 78 11.98 -9.68 -16.67
N THR A 79 12.63 -8.55 -16.91
CA THR A 79 13.66 -8.03 -16.01
C THR A 79 13.16 -6.74 -15.38
N GLN A 80 13.30 -6.62 -14.06
CA GLN A 80 13.02 -5.40 -13.34
C GLN A 80 14.29 -4.86 -12.72
N GLU A 81 14.55 -3.57 -12.95
CA GLU A 81 15.71 -2.90 -12.41
C GLU A 81 15.36 -2.15 -11.13
N VAL A 82 16.12 -2.41 -10.07
CA VAL A 82 16.01 -1.73 -8.79
C VAL A 82 17.26 -0.89 -8.57
N ARG A 83 17.11 0.43 -8.50
CA ARG A 83 18.22 1.35 -8.34
C ARG A 83 18.39 1.79 -6.90
N VAL A 84 19.61 1.67 -6.39
CA VAL A 84 20.00 2.14 -5.06
C VAL A 84 20.06 3.66 -5.02
N LYS A 85 19.52 4.26 -3.97
CA LYS A 85 19.57 5.70 -3.70
C LYS A 85 20.34 6.01 -2.42
N LYS A 86 20.93 7.21 -2.38
CA LYS A 86 21.51 7.79 -1.16
C LYS A 86 20.42 8.54 -0.38
N VAL A 87 20.32 8.26 0.90
CA VAL A 87 19.48 9.00 1.84
C VAL A 87 20.37 9.52 2.95
N GLY A 88 20.26 10.80 3.28
CA GLY A 88 21.06 11.40 4.33
C GLY A 88 20.41 12.64 4.92
N LYS A 89 20.86 12.99 6.12
CA LYS A 89 20.46 14.20 6.85
C LYS A 89 21.69 14.76 7.56
N GLY A 90 21.77 16.09 7.66
CA GLY A 90 22.83 16.79 8.40
C GLY A 90 22.26 17.83 9.34
N VAL A 91 22.99 18.08 10.43
CA VAL A 91 22.69 19.09 11.43
C VAL A 91 23.98 19.85 11.75
N THR A 92 23.90 21.17 11.81
CA THR A 92 25.00 22.01 12.22
C THR A 92 24.68 22.65 13.58
N ILE A 93 25.62 22.60 14.51
CA ILE A 93 25.52 23.21 15.84
C ILE A 93 26.68 24.19 16.08
N SER A 94 26.42 25.34 16.68
CA SER A 94 27.47 26.31 17.05
C SER A 94 28.08 25.96 18.42
N ASP A 95 29.30 26.40 18.64
CA ASP A 95 29.96 26.21 19.96
C ASP A 95 29.19 26.90 21.08
N GLU A 96 28.58 28.03 20.82
CA GLU A 96 27.75 28.76 21.80
C GLU A 96 26.51 27.96 22.18
N ALA A 97 25.89 27.27 21.22
CA ALA A 97 24.72 26.42 21.48
C ALA A 97 25.09 25.18 22.30
N VAL A 98 26.30 24.61 22.11
CA VAL A 98 26.80 23.50 22.92
C VAL A 98 27.11 23.98 24.36
N LEU A 99 27.69 25.16 24.51
CA LEU A 99 28.09 25.70 25.82
C LEU A 99 26.91 26.20 26.65
N SER A 100 25.87 26.75 25.99
CA SER A 100 24.70 27.32 26.65
C SER A 100 23.50 26.36 26.69
N GLY A 101 23.53 25.26 25.91
CA GLY A 101 22.47 24.28 25.84
C GLY A 101 22.29 23.51 27.16
N TYR A 102 21.03 23.29 27.54
CA TYR A 102 20.71 22.44 28.69
C TYR A 102 20.73 20.96 28.26
N GLY A 103 21.46 20.12 29.00
CA GLY A 103 21.56 18.69 28.72
C GLY A 103 22.71 18.33 27.78
N ASP A 104 22.51 17.33 26.90
CA ASP A 104 23.46 16.88 25.88
C ASP A 104 22.94 17.16 24.46
N PRO A 105 23.19 18.32 23.89
CA PRO A 105 22.73 18.67 22.54
C PRO A 105 23.30 17.77 21.45
N VAL A 106 24.50 17.21 21.66
CA VAL A 106 25.18 16.36 20.67
C VAL A 106 24.58 14.96 20.65
N GLY A 107 24.25 14.42 21.83
CA GLY A 107 23.50 13.16 21.95
C GLY A 107 22.13 13.27 21.29
N GLU A 108 21.42 14.40 21.48
CA GLU A 108 20.12 14.66 20.85
C GLU A 108 20.24 14.73 19.31
N ILE A 109 21.29 15.34 18.76
CA ILE A 109 21.56 15.32 17.32
C ILE A 109 21.65 13.88 16.80
N GLY A 110 22.36 13.00 17.52
CA GLY A 110 22.45 11.58 17.16
C GLY A 110 21.07 10.91 17.10
N GLU A 111 20.21 11.13 18.10
CA GLU A 111 18.84 10.58 18.14
C GLU A 111 17.94 11.13 17.03
N GLN A 112 18.05 12.41 16.71
CA GLN A 112 17.29 13.03 15.63
C GLN A 112 17.74 12.52 14.24
N LEU A 113 19.03 12.27 14.03
CA LEU A 113 19.54 11.67 12.80
C LEU A 113 19.03 10.24 12.62
N VAL A 114 19.02 9.41 13.69
CA VAL A 114 18.43 8.07 13.70
C VAL A 114 16.97 8.12 13.27
N THR A 115 16.18 8.94 13.97
CA THR A 115 14.74 9.07 13.72
C THR A 115 14.45 9.53 12.30
N SER A 116 15.25 10.45 11.76
CA SER A 116 15.11 10.95 10.40
C SER A 116 15.36 9.87 9.34
N ILE A 117 16.44 9.07 9.49
CA ILE A 117 16.76 7.98 8.56
C ILE A 117 15.72 6.85 8.66
N ALA A 118 15.33 6.45 9.88
CA ALA A 118 14.29 5.45 10.11
C ALA A 118 12.97 5.86 9.47
N SER A 119 12.57 7.10 9.68
CA SER A 119 11.36 7.66 9.11
C SER A 119 11.35 7.61 7.58
N LYS A 120 12.48 7.93 6.96
CA LYS A 120 12.60 7.88 5.50
C LYS A 120 12.57 6.45 4.97
N LEU A 121 13.24 5.52 5.65
CA LEU A 121 13.29 4.12 5.26
C LEU A 121 11.91 3.47 5.35
N ASP A 122 11.17 3.68 6.44
CA ASP A 122 9.79 3.22 6.58
C ASP A 122 8.86 3.82 5.52
N ASN A 123 9.03 5.11 5.16
CA ASN A 123 8.24 5.73 4.10
C ASN A 123 8.53 5.09 2.73
N ASP A 124 9.78 4.72 2.47
CA ASP A 124 10.16 4.07 1.20
C ASP A 124 9.62 2.63 1.12
N VAL A 125 9.60 1.91 2.26
CA VAL A 125 8.95 0.59 2.34
C VAL A 125 7.45 0.72 2.13
N LEU A 126 6.80 1.71 2.76
CA LEU A 126 5.37 1.97 2.55
C LEU A 126 5.07 2.30 1.08
N SER A 127 5.91 3.10 0.43
CA SER A 127 5.78 3.41 -1.01
C SER A 127 5.96 2.15 -1.88
N ALA A 128 6.79 1.20 -1.47
CA ALA A 128 6.89 -0.09 -2.15
C ALA A 128 5.63 -0.94 -1.96
N LEU A 129 5.03 -0.94 -0.76
CA LEU A 129 3.77 -1.62 -0.47
C LEU A 129 2.58 -1.03 -1.24
N ASP A 130 2.63 0.28 -1.59
CA ASP A 130 1.60 0.92 -2.42
C ASP A 130 1.47 0.30 -3.81
N ASN A 131 2.52 -0.36 -4.32
CA ASN A 131 2.51 -1.08 -5.59
C ASN A 131 1.94 -2.51 -5.49
N ALA A 132 1.28 -2.86 -4.39
CA ALA A 132 0.66 -4.18 -4.22
C ALA A 132 -0.38 -4.44 -5.32
N SER A 133 -0.34 -5.64 -5.91
CA SER A 133 -1.30 -6.06 -6.94
C SER A 133 -2.64 -6.48 -6.35
N LEU A 134 -2.64 -7.01 -5.10
CA LEU A 134 -3.86 -7.43 -4.42
C LEU A 134 -4.47 -6.24 -3.69
N ILE A 135 -5.54 -5.69 -4.26
CA ILE A 135 -6.26 -4.55 -3.68
C ILE A 135 -7.66 -4.99 -3.27
N TYR A 136 -8.07 -4.62 -2.07
CA TYR A 136 -9.44 -4.75 -1.59
C TYR A 136 -10.01 -3.34 -1.33
N PRO A 137 -10.99 -2.88 -2.13
CA PRO A 137 -11.54 -1.53 -1.96
C PRO A 137 -12.43 -1.44 -0.72
N VAL A 138 -12.24 -0.41 0.10
CA VAL A 138 -13.00 -0.18 1.33
C VAL A 138 -13.47 1.28 1.42
N ILE A 139 -14.63 1.51 2.05
CA ILE A 139 -15.10 2.85 2.42
C ILE A 139 -14.56 3.24 3.79
N SER A 140 -14.57 2.28 4.71
CA SER A 140 -13.94 2.36 6.02
C SER A 140 -13.37 0.99 6.34
N VAL A 141 -12.20 0.93 6.99
CA VAL A 141 -11.62 -0.36 7.36
C VAL A 141 -12.35 -0.89 8.59
N THR A 142 -13.22 -1.87 8.38
CA THR A 142 -13.95 -2.58 9.43
C THR A 142 -13.36 -3.98 9.66
N PRO A 143 -13.67 -4.66 10.78
CA PRO A 143 -13.23 -6.04 10.99
C PRO A 143 -13.61 -6.98 9.86
N ASN A 144 -14.85 -6.85 9.36
CA ASN A 144 -15.34 -7.67 8.25
C ASN A 144 -14.54 -7.42 6.95
N ASP A 145 -14.13 -6.18 6.68
CA ASP A 145 -13.29 -5.86 5.52
C ASP A 145 -11.91 -6.51 5.63
N VAL A 146 -11.34 -6.59 6.85
CA VAL A 146 -10.08 -7.31 7.09
C VAL A 146 -10.24 -8.78 6.78
N ASN A 147 -11.33 -9.43 7.23
CA ASN A 147 -11.61 -10.82 6.93
C ASN A 147 -11.77 -11.07 5.42
N ASN A 148 -12.53 -10.21 4.73
CA ASN A 148 -12.73 -10.31 3.29
C ASN A 148 -11.44 -10.04 2.49
N ALA A 149 -10.59 -9.13 2.97
CA ALA A 149 -9.30 -8.87 2.36
C ALA A 149 -8.35 -10.08 2.46
N LEU A 150 -8.42 -10.84 3.56
CA LEU A 150 -7.62 -12.06 3.73
C LEU A 150 -7.95 -13.13 2.69
N VAL A 151 -9.19 -13.19 2.19
CA VAL A 151 -9.58 -14.11 1.11
C VAL A 151 -8.76 -13.87 -0.17
N LYS A 152 -8.26 -12.65 -0.38
CA LYS A 152 -7.39 -12.33 -1.55
C LYS A 152 -6.04 -13.03 -1.51
N LEU A 153 -5.59 -13.54 -0.37
CA LEU A 153 -4.38 -14.36 -0.26
C LEU A 153 -4.57 -15.78 -0.82
N GLY A 154 -5.82 -16.18 -1.12
CA GLY A 154 -6.14 -17.50 -1.66
C GLY A 154 -5.68 -18.63 -0.74
N GLU A 155 -5.02 -19.63 -1.32
CA GLU A 155 -4.49 -20.80 -0.58
C GLU A 155 -3.28 -20.46 0.29
N ASP A 156 -2.56 -19.36 0.01
CA ASP A 156 -1.43 -18.89 0.83
C ASP A 156 -1.92 -18.15 2.08
N PHE A 157 -2.79 -18.81 2.86
CA PHE A 157 -3.37 -18.24 4.09
C PHE A 157 -2.47 -18.46 5.31
N ASP A 158 -1.57 -19.41 5.26
CA ASP A 158 -0.72 -19.80 6.39
C ASP A 158 0.38 -18.77 6.71
N GLY A 159 0.90 -18.82 7.94
CA GLY A 159 2.01 -18.01 8.42
C GLY A 159 1.57 -16.70 9.09
N GLU A 160 2.58 -15.99 9.60
CA GLU A 160 2.38 -14.72 10.28
C GLU A 160 1.91 -13.64 9.31
N LYS A 161 0.92 -12.86 9.74
CA LYS A 161 0.37 -11.73 9.00
C LYS A 161 0.35 -10.50 9.87
N TYR A 162 0.79 -9.39 9.32
CA TYR A 162 0.83 -8.11 10.02
C TYR A 162 -0.12 -7.12 9.33
N LEU A 163 -1.02 -6.54 10.12
CA LEU A 163 -1.97 -5.55 9.67
C LEU A 163 -1.52 -4.15 10.15
N PHE A 164 -1.06 -3.33 9.21
CA PHE A 164 -0.69 -1.95 9.47
C PHE A 164 -1.89 -1.03 9.30
N VAL A 165 -2.18 -0.27 10.35
CA VAL A 165 -3.35 0.61 10.40
C VAL A 165 -3.00 1.99 10.94
N SER A 166 -3.82 2.98 10.55
CA SER A 166 -3.78 4.30 11.17
C SER A 166 -4.39 4.26 12.59
N PRO A 167 -4.09 5.22 13.48
CA PRO A 167 -4.70 5.30 14.79
C PRO A 167 -6.23 5.38 14.77
N ALA A 168 -6.80 6.04 13.75
CA ALA A 168 -8.24 6.14 13.58
C ALA A 168 -8.87 4.78 13.25
N THR A 169 -8.26 4.04 12.31
CA THR A 169 -8.70 2.68 11.95
C THR A 169 -8.54 1.72 13.13
N TYR A 170 -7.46 1.85 13.90
CA TYR A 170 -7.26 1.04 15.10
C TYR A 170 -8.40 1.19 16.12
N ALA A 171 -8.91 2.41 16.34
CA ALA A 171 -10.03 2.64 17.25
C ALA A 171 -11.27 1.83 16.82
N VAL A 172 -11.58 1.80 15.53
CA VAL A 172 -12.69 1.01 14.97
C VAL A 172 -12.48 -0.50 15.15
N LEU A 173 -11.26 -0.99 14.91
CA LEU A 173 -10.96 -2.42 15.03
C LEU A 173 -10.97 -2.90 16.48
N ARG A 174 -10.56 -2.06 17.42
CA ARG A 174 -10.51 -2.38 18.85
C ARG A 174 -11.88 -2.63 19.46
N ASP A 175 -12.92 -1.97 18.96
CA ASP A 175 -14.29 -2.11 19.45
C ASP A 175 -14.98 -3.39 18.93
N ALA A 176 -14.30 -4.18 18.10
CA ALA A 176 -14.82 -5.41 17.54
C ALA A 176 -14.78 -6.57 18.55
N LYS A 177 -15.73 -7.50 18.41
CA LYS A 177 -15.79 -8.72 19.25
C LYS A 177 -14.63 -9.67 18.96
N GLU A 178 -14.09 -9.61 17.75
CA GLU A 178 -13.00 -10.47 17.25
C GLU A 178 -11.61 -9.96 17.65
N TRP A 179 -11.57 -8.83 18.39
CA TRP A 179 -10.33 -8.25 18.86
C TRP A 179 -9.72 -9.06 20.00
N VAL A 180 -8.47 -9.50 19.83
CA VAL A 180 -7.67 -10.14 20.88
C VAL A 180 -6.57 -9.17 21.33
N PRO A 181 -6.56 -8.73 22.60
CA PRO A 181 -5.55 -7.82 23.10
C PRO A 181 -4.16 -8.46 23.15
N ALA A 182 -3.12 -7.63 23.05
CA ALA A 182 -1.73 -8.12 23.05
C ALA A 182 -1.33 -8.91 24.31
N SER A 183 -2.01 -8.69 25.45
CA SER A 183 -1.80 -9.46 26.68
C SER A 183 -2.17 -10.93 26.57
N GLU A 184 -3.03 -11.30 25.63
CA GLU A 184 -3.50 -12.66 25.38
C GLU A 184 -2.78 -13.33 24.19
N VAL A 185 -2.06 -12.55 23.39
CA VAL A 185 -1.30 -13.06 22.24
C VAL A 185 0.02 -13.65 22.74
N ALA A 186 0.26 -14.91 22.44
CA ALA A 186 1.43 -15.66 22.91
C ALA A 186 2.76 -14.98 22.55
N ALA A 187 3.76 -15.16 23.42
CA ALA A 187 4.99 -14.40 23.61
C ALA A 187 6.02 -14.36 22.44
N GLN A 188 5.71 -14.78 21.23
CA GLN A 188 6.64 -14.76 20.09
C GLN A 188 6.22 -13.73 19.02
N ILE A 189 6.15 -12.48 19.43
CA ILE A 189 5.90 -11.40 18.47
C ILE A 189 7.25 -10.89 17.99
N VAL A 190 7.58 -11.15 16.73
CA VAL A 190 8.84 -10.72 16.09
C VAL A 190 8.89 -9.20 15.93
N LEU A 191 7.75 -8.55 15.78
CA LEU A 191 7.66 -7.12 15.53
C LEU A 191 7.31 -6.34 16.81
N ARG A 192 8.14 -5.36 17.17
CA ARG A 192 7.80 -4.42 18.24
C ARG A 192 6.65 -3.50 17.80
N GLY A 193 5.71 -3.24 18.72
CA GLY A 193 4.57 -2.34 18.48
C GLY A 193 3.28 -3.02 18.04
N VAL A 194 3.21 -4.36 18.10
CA VAL A 194 1.94 -5.08 18.00
C VAL A 194 1.07 -4.74 19.20
N VAL A 195 -0.17 -4.30 18.93
CA VAL A 195 -1.13 -3.88 19.97
C VAL A 195 -2.24 -4.89 20.22
N GLY A 196 -2.36 -5.89 19.35
CA GLY A 196 -3.34 -6.96 19.45
C GLY A 196 -3.41 -7.78 18.17
N MET A 197 -4.40 -8.66 18.08
CA MET A 197 -4.61 -9.52 16.92
C MET A 197 -6.08 -9.51 16.52
N ILE A 198 -6.34 -9.58 15.21
CA ILE A 198 -7.67 -9.73 14.63
C ILE A 198 -7.60 -10.69 13.43
N TYR A 199 -8.49 -11.69 13.38
CA TYR A 199 -8.51 -12.73 12.33
C TYR A 199 -7.13 -13.34 12.02
N GLY A 200 -6.30 -13.57 13.05
CA GLY A 200 -4.95 -14.13 12.88
C GLY A 200 -3.91 -13.14 12.35
N CYS A 201 -4.24 -11.85 12.23
CA CYS A 201 -3.29 -10.80 11.86
C CYS A 201 -2.85 -10.00 13.09
N TYR A 202 -1.55 -9.83 13.25
CA TYR A 202 -0.96 -8.94 14.25
C TYR A 202 -1.16 -7.49 13.85
N VAL A 203 -1.80 -6.69 14.70
CA VAL A 203 -2.12 -5.30 14.40
C VAL A 203 -1.00 -4.38 14.88
N VAL A 204 -0.49 -3.55 13.97
CA VAL A 204 0.56 -2.55 14.20
C VAL A 204 0.03 -1.16 13.85
N ILE A 205 0.10 -0.24 14.82
CA ILE A 205 -0.33 1.15 14.61
C ILE A 205 0.82 1.95 14.01
N THR A 206 0.53 2.70 12.95
CA THR A 206 1.50 3.62 12.35
C THR A 206 0.85 4.94 11.92
N ASN A 207 1.55 6.06 12.21
CA ASN A 207 1.15 7.39 11.73
C ASN A 207 1.63 7.65 10.28
N LYS A 208 2.33 6.69 9.66
CA LYS A 208 2.83 6.83 8.29
C LYS A 208 1.72 6.68 7.25
N ILE A 209 0.66 5.96 7.59
CA ILE A 209 -0.52 5.83 6.74
C ILE A 209 -1.37 7.09 6.93
N THR A 210 -1.18 8.04 6.01
CA THR A 210 -1.91 9.33 6.01
C THR A 210 -3.16 9.28 5.16
N THR A 211 -3.24 8.36 4.21
CA THR A 211 -4.41 8.19 3.35
C THR A 211 -5.55 7.59 4.16
N THR A 212 -6.69 8.27 4.14
CA THR A 212 -7.90 7.82 4.83
C THR A 212 -8.35 6.46 4.31
N ASN A 213 -8.85 5.61 5.19
CA ASN A 213 -9.39 4.29 4.85
C ASN A 213 -8.40 3.36 4.13
N THR A 214 -7.11 3.49 4.47
CA THR A 214 -6.06 2.62 3.93
C THR A 214 -5.44 1.79 5.05
N ALA A 215 -5.22 0.51 4.77
CA ALA A 215 -4.50 -0.43 5.63
C ALA A 215 -3.74 -1.44 4.76
N TYR A 216 -2.72 -2.07 5.32
CA TYR A 216 -1.93 -3.06 4.60
C TYR A 216 -1.84 -4.35 5.42
N ILE A 217 -2.19 -5.47 4.80
CA ILE A 217 -1.91 -6.80 5.33
C ILE A 217 -0.64 -7.28 4.64
N VAL A 218 0.41 -7.54 5.42
CA VAL A 218 1.74 -7.88 4.91
C VAL A 218 2.23 -9.15 5.56
N LYS A 219 2.70 -10.10 4.76
CA LYS A 219 3.44 -11.27 5.22
C LYS A 219 4.94 -10.99 5.21
N PRO A 220 5.74 -11.57 6.11
CA PRO A 220 7.18 -11.40 6.11
C PRO A 220 7.83 -11.77 4.78
N GLY A 221 8.82 -10.98 4.35
CA GLY A 221 9.53 -11.18 3.11
C GLY A 221 8.83 -10.68 1.84
N ALA A 222 7.72 -9.96 1.97
CA ALA A 222 7.03 -9.33 0.83
C ALA A 222 7.86 -8.22 0.18
N VAL A 223 8.56 -7.42 0.97
CA VAL A 223 9.45 -6.34 0.52
C VAL A 223 10.89 -6.75 0.69
N ALA A 224 11.72 -6.53 -0.33
CA ALA A 224 13.16 -6.67 -0.26
C ALA A 224 13.83 -5.30 -0.06
N LEU A 225 14.82 -5.27 0.82
CA LEU A 225 15.65 -4.11 1.10
C LEU A 225 17.08 -4.39 0.66
N PHE A 226 17.48 -3.85 -0.49
CA PHE A 226 18.82 -4.01 -1.04
C PHE A 226 19.74 -2.96 -0.41
N MET A 227 20.71 -3.45 0.39
CA MET A 227 21.68 -2.58 1.06
C MET A 227 22.95 -2.48 0.23
N LYS A 228 23.45 -1.26 0.03
CA LYS A 228 24.75 -1.04 -0.59
C LYS A 228 25.80 -0.56 0.40
N ARG A 229 25.38 0.33 1.30
CA ARG A 229 26.24 0.84 2.38
C ARG A 229 25.41 1.05 3.64
N GLY A 230 25.93 0.59 4.78
CA GLY A 230 25.36 0.87 6.09
C GLY A 230 25.35 2.37 6.41
N THR A 231 24.86 2.71 7.57
CA THR A 231 24.84 4.10 8.02
C THR A 231 26.28 4.58 8.22
N GLN A 232 26.63 5.70 7.59
CA GLN A 232 27.90 6.39 7.78
C GLN A 232 27.62 7.73 8.41
N VAL A 233 28.40 8.06 9.44
CA VAL A 233 28.34 9.35 10.12
C VAL A 233 29.67 10.06 9.91
N GLU A 234 29.59 11.31 9.49
CA GLU A 234 30.74 12.18 9.32
C GLU A 234 30.52 13.45 10.11
N SER A 235 31.61 14.00 10.67
CA SER A 235 31.57 15.28 11.35
C SER A 235 32.67 16.17 10.79
N ASP A 236 32.32 17.43 10.51
CA ASP A 236 33.27 18.45 10.06
C ASP A 236 33.11 19.73 10.89
N ARG A 237 34.27 20.32 11.24
CA ARG A 237 34.30 21.53 12.05
C ARG A 237 34.70 22.73 11.20
N ASN A 238 33.81 23.71 11.15
CA ASN A 238 34.10 25.00 10.57
C ASN A 238 34.72 25.93 11.62
N ILE A 239 36.01 26.20 11.49
CA ILE A 239 36.76 27.03 12.44
C ILE A 239 36.45 28.53 12.31
N ILE A 240 35.91 28.97 11.16
CA ILE A 240 35.64 30.37 10.89
C ILE A 240 34.38 30.82 11.64
N ASN A 241 33.29 30.05 11.53
CA ASN A 241 32.01 30.36 12.18
C ASN A 241 31.78 29.57 13.49
N LYS A 242 32.82 28.87 13.98
CA LYS A 242 32.79 28.14 15.25
C LYS A 242 31.57 27.16 15.34
N SER A 243 31.36 26.38 14.30
CA SER A 243 30.28 25.37 14.24
C SER A 243 30.82 24.00 13.89
N THR A 244 30.09 22.98 14.29
CA THR A 244 30.34 21.59 13.91
C THR A 244 29.12 21.05 13.18
N THR A 245 29.35 20.45 12.01
CA THR A 245 28.30 19.80 11.19
C THR A 245 28.44 18.29 11.35
N PHE A 246 27.32 17.63 11.69
CA PHE A 246 27.19 16.19 11.72
C PHE A 246 26.29 15.76 10.58
N THR A 247 26.73 14.78 9.81
CA THR A 247 25.94 14.20 8.71
C THR A 247 25.84 12.70 8.90
N ALA A 248 24.66 12.15 8.61
CA ALA A 248 24.47 10.71 8.54
C ALA A 248 23.85 10.35 7.19
N ASP A 249 24.39 9.34 6.53
CA ASP A 249 23.85 8.84 5.27
C ASP A 249 23.83 7.31 5.19
N LYS A 250 22.95 6.81 4.32
CA LYS A 250 22.74 5.38 4.06
C LYS A 250 22.40 5.16 2.59
N HIS A 251 22.86 4.05 2.00
CA HIS A 251 22.57 3.72 0.61
C HIS A 251 21.79 2.42 0.55
N TYR A 252 20.55 2.49 0.04
CA TYR A 252 19.65 1.34 -0.07
C TYR A 252 18.63 1.52 -1.19
N ALA A 253 17.92 0.44 -1.49
CA ALA A 253 16.70 0.45 -2.29
C ALA A 253 15.65 -0.44 -1.62
N ALA A 254 14.40 0.03 -1.57
CA ALA A 254 13.24 -0.76 -1.14
C ALA A 254 12.44 -1.15 -2.38
N TYR A 255 12.06 -2.43 -2.48
CA TYR A 255 11.34 -2.96 -3.62
C TYR A 255 10.34 -4.04 -3.18
N LEU A 256 9.14 -4.03 -3.77
CA LEU A 256 8.13 -5.06 -3.55
C LEU A 256 8.55 -6.34 -4.30
N TYR A 257 9.14 -7.29 -3.57
CA TYR A 257 9.68 -8.52 -4.15
C TYR A 257 8.59 -9.52 -4.50
N ASP A 258 7.59 -9.65 -3.63
CA ASP A 258 6.49 -10.60 -3.79
C ASP A 258 5.16 -9.90 -3.51
N SER A 259 4.45 -9.56 -4.59
CA SER A 259 3.17 -8.88 -4.50
C SER A 259 2.02 -9.77 -4.02
N SER A 260 2.16 -11.11 -4.10
CA SER A 260 1.15 -12.05 -3.59
C SER A 260 1.04 -12.05 -2.06
N LYS A 261 2.09 -11.59 -1.37
CA LYS A 261 2.17 -11.50 0.09
C LYS A 261 1.66 -10.19 0.70
N VAL A 262 1.13 -9.30 -0.13
CA VAL A 262 0.62 -8.01 0.32
C VAL A 262 -0.78 -7.80 -0.18
N VAL A 263 -1.69 -7.50 0.75
CA VAL A 263 -3.05 -7.04 0.41
C VAL A 263 -3.20 -5.60 0.90
N LYS A 264 -3.47 -4.69 -0.03
CA LYS A 264 -3.76 -3.30 0.27
C LYS A 264 -5.27 -3.13 0.40
N LEU A 265 -5.73 -2.75 1.59
CA LEU A 265 -7.06 -2.20 1.77
C LEU A 265 -6.96 -0.72 1.41
N GLY A 266 -7.59 -0.31 0.34
CA GLY A 266 -7.53 1.06 -0.16
C GLY A 266 -8.88 1.74 -0.14
N ALA A 267 -8.90 3.09 -0.04
CA ALA A 267 -10.13 3.83 -0.17
C ALA A 267 -10.82 3.47 -1.48
N ALA A 268 -12.08 3.07 -1.39
CA ALA A 268 -12.88 2.82 -2.57
C ALA A 268 -13.07 4.14 -3.32
N THR A 269 -12.81 4.13 -4.62
CA THR A 269 -13.16 5.20 -5.53
C THR A 269 -14.36 4.77 -6.34
N LEU A 270 -15.21 5.72 -6.71
CA LEU A 270 -16.28 5.44 -7.66
C LEU A 270 -15.61 5.05 -8.99
N THR A 271 -15.82 3.81 -9.41
CA THR A 271 -15.31 3.37 -10.71
C THR A 271 -16.26 3.91 -11.78
N GLU A 272 -15.73 4.70 -12.68
CA GLU A 272 -16.46 5.09 -13.87
C GLU A 272 -16.54 3.87 -14.80
N LEU A 273 -17.76 3.50 -15.16
CA LEU A 273 -18.06 2.44 -16.09
C LEU A 273 -18.42 3.06 -17.43
N GLU A 274 -17.91 2.52 -18.50
CA GLU A 274 -18.35 2.88 -19.83
C GLU A 274 -19.59 2.04 -20.19
N LEU A 275 -20.76 2.65 -20.10
CA LEU A 275 -22.02 2.04 -20.54
C LEU A 275 -22.22 2.38 -22.02
N VAL A 276 -22.18 1.37 -22.87
CA VAL A 276 -22.29 1.53 -24.33
C VAL A 276 -23.59 0.94 -24.82
N GLN A 277 -24.33 1.68 -25.66
CA GLN A 277 -25.47 1.15 -26.37
C GLN A 277 -24.95 0.35 -27.57
N THR A 278 -25.29 -0.93 -27.66
CA THR A 278 -24.79 -1.87 -28.68
C THR A 278 -25.82 -2.17 -29.79
N SER A 279 -27.06 -1.72 -29.63
CA SER A 279 -28.07 -1.84 -30.69
C SER A 279 -28.84 -0.54 -30.90
N ASN A 280 -29.36 -0.34 -32.11
CA ASN A 280 -30.30 0.76 -32.40
C ASN A 280 -31.59 0.59 -31.58
N ILE A 281 -32.26 1.72 -31.27
CA ILE A 281 -33.56 1.65 -30.59
C ILE A 281 -34.58 1.04 -31.56
N ALA A 282 -35.10 -0.13 -31.20
CA ALA A 282 -36.17 -0.83 -31.92
C ALA A 282 -37.32 -1.12 -30.96
N ASN A 283 -38.55 -0.76 -31.32
CA ASN A 283 -39.74 -0.94 -30.51
C ASN A 283 -39.58 -0.35 -29.06
N GLY A 284 -38.88 0.76 -28.91
CA GLY A 284 -38.60 1.39 -27.63
C GLY A 284 -37.62 0.64 -26.74
N LYS A 285 -36.81 -0.26 -27.33
CA LYS A 285 -35.76 -1.02 -26.60
C LYS A 285 -34.43 -0.94 -27.35
N ALA A 286 -33.35 -0.96 -26.56
CA ALA A 286 -31.97 -1.09 -27.08
C ALA A 286 -31.18 -2.03 -26.11
N THR A 287 -30.12 -2.62 -26.61
CA THR A 287 -29.17 -3.37 -25.79
C THR A 287 -28.03 -2.47 -25.34
N PHE A 288 -27.57 -2.71 -24.13
CA PHE A 288 -26.46 -2.00 -23.52
C PHE A 288 -25.44 -2.99 -23.01
N GLU A 289 -24.17 -2.63 -23.10
CA GLU A 289 -23.04 -3.37 -22.54
C GLU A 289 -22.19 -2.46 -21.69
N ILE A 290 -21.58 -3.03 -20.65
CA ILE A 290 -20.62 -2.33 -19.82
C ILE A 290 -19.22 -2.76 -20.26
N THR A 291 -18.42 -1.79 -20.69
CA THR A 291 -16.98 -1.96 -20.91
C THR A 291 -16.22 -1.46 -19.69
N GLY A 292 -15.05 -2.02 -19.39
CA GLY A 292 -14.28 -1.66 -18.21
C GLY A 292 -14.78 -2.31 -16.90
N TYR A 293 -15.34 -3.50 -16.99
CA TYR A 293 -15.86 -4.27 -15.86
C TYR A 293 -14.81 -4.35 -14.72
N PRO A 294 -15.13 -3.92 -13.49
CA PRO A 294 -14.23 -4.16 -12.38
C PRO A 294 -14.08 -5.66 -12.17
N THR A 295 -12.88 -6.19 -12.28
CA THR A 295 -12.57 -7.64 -12.16
C THR A 295 -12.87 -8.24 -10.78
N ASN A 296 -13.37 -7.43 -9.83
CA ASN A 296 -13.60 -7.78 -8.43
C ASN A 296 -15.08 -7.90 -8.02
N LEU A 297 -15.99 -8.08 -8.96
CA LEU A 297 -17.43 -8.18 -8.69
C LEU A 297 -17.89 -9.50 -8.03
N SER A 298 -16.97 -10.41 -7.68
CA SER A 298 -17.26 -11.76 -7.20
C SER A 298 -17.87 -11.86 -5.79
N TYR A 299 -18.21 -10.76 -5.12
CA TYR A 299 -18.67 -10.76 -3.73
C TYR A 299 -20.13 -10.35 -3.54
N GLY A 300 -21.03 -10.83 -4.41
CA GLY A 300 -22.45 -10.57 -4.26
C GLY A 300 -22.86 -9.13 -4.59
N TRP A 301 -22.09 -8.43 -5.40
CA TRP A 301 -22.47 -7.14 -5.90
C TRP A 301 -23.58 -7.29 -6.94
N LYS A 302 -24.50 -6.32 -6.94
CA LYS A 302 -25.59 -6.25 -7.90
C LYS A 302 -25.47 -5.02 -8.77
N ALA A 303 -25.79 -5.15 -10.04
CA ALA A 303 -25.92 -4.03 -10.95
C ALA A 303 -27.40 -3.62 -11.06
N TYR A 304 -27.68 -2.35 -10.83
CA TYR A 304 -29.01 -1.77 -11.00
C TYR A 304 -29.02 -0.82 -12.18
N TYR A 305 -30.11 -0.78 -12.91
CA TYR A 305 -30.26 0.01 -14.11
C TYR A 305 -31.42 1.02 -13.96
N ALA A 306 -31.15 2.24 -14.33
CA ALA A 306 -32.16 3.27 -14.52
C ALA A 306 -32.22 3.70 -15.98
N GLN A 307 -33.41 3.95 -16.48
CA GLN A 307 -33.68 4.24 -17.89
C GLN A 307 -34.51 5.49 -18.08
N ASN A 308 -34.39 6.10 -19.26
CA ASN A 308 -35.18 7.26 -19.64
C ASN A 308 -35.04 8.47 -18.68
N LEU A 309 -33.88 8.62 -18.04
CA LEU A 309 -33.58 9.73 -17.16
C LEU A 309 -33.45 11.04 -17.95
N ALA A 310 -33.90 12.15 -17.38
CA ALA A 310 -33.68 13.50 -17.95
C ALA A 310 -32.20 13.89 -17.89
N ALA A 311 -31.50 13.44 -16.86
CA ALA A 311 -30.05 13.56 -16.65
C ALA A 311 -29.57 12.38 -15.80
N ALA A 312 -28.27 12.07 -15.87
CA ALA A 312 -27.66 11.06 -15.00
C ALA A 312 -27.79 11.48 -13.51
N VAL A 313 -28.06 10.50 -12.66
CA VAL A 313 -28.13 10.72 -11.20
C VAL A 313 -26.72 10.84 -10.65
N SER A 314 -26.44 11.94 -9.96
CA SER A 314 -25.14 12.14 -9.30
C SER A 314 -25.02 11.21 -8.11
N VAL A 315 -23.95 10.43 -8.04
CA VAL A 315 -23.67 9.45 -6.98
C VAL A 315 -22.21 9.56 -6.53
N ALA A 316 -21.96 9.21 -5.29
CA ALA A 316 -20.59 9.11 -4.77
C ALA A 316 -20.31 7.69 -4.27
N VAL A 317 -19.03 7.31 -4.25
CA VAL A 317 -18.63 6.02 -3.68
C VAL A 317 -19.03 5.96 -2.22
N GLY A 318 -19.68 4.85 -1.85
CA GLY A 318 -20.12 4.65 -0.49
C GLY A 318 -21.48 5.21 -0.14
N ASP A 319 -22.15 5.91 -1.05
CA ASP A 319 -23.56 6.27 -0.88
C ASP A 319 -24.37 4.99 -0.62
N THR A 320 -25.34 5.10 0.28
CA THR A 320 -26.25 3.99 0.50
C THR A 320 -27.25 3.94 -0.64
N PHE A 321 -27.29 2.79 -1.32
CA PHE A 321 -28.27 2.56 -2.36
C PHE A 321 -29.66 2.39 -1.73
N ASP A 322 -30.56 3.27 -2.09
CA ASP A 322 -31.98 3.20 -1.67
C ASP A 322 -32.85 3.56 -2.88
N ASN A 323 -33.52 2.55 -3.43
CA ASN A 323 -34.42 2.67 -4.56
C ASN A 323 -35.89 2.69 -4.15
N SER A 324 -36.20 2.92 -2.88
CA SER A 324 -37.57 3.08 -2.41
C SER A 324 -38.21 4.35 -3.01
N SER A 325 -39.52 4.37 -3.07
CA SER A 325 -40.25 5.52 -3.64
C SER A 325 -39.91 6.81 -2.90
N GLY A 326 -39.41 7.81 -3.65
CA GLY A 326 -38.98 9.10 -3.11
C GLY A 326 -37.55 9.17 -2.63
N ALA A 327 -36.81 8.08 -2.64
CA ALA A 327 -35.38 8.05 -2.30
C ALA A 327 -34.50 8.57 -3.44
N ALA A 328 -33.22 8.82 -3.11
CA ALA A 328 -32.23 9.36 -4.06
C ALA A 328 -32.05 8.47 -5.32
N HIS A 329 -32.19 7.15 -5.19
CA HIS A 329 -32.00 6.17 -6.25
C HIS A 329 -33.31 5.52 -6.70
N ALA A 330 -34.45 6.12 -6.47
CA ALA A 330 -35.78 5.57 -6.81
C ALA A 330 -35.96 5.24 -8.31
N ALA A 331 -35.16 5.86 -9.17
CA ALA A 331 -35.16 5.58 -10.61
C ALA A 331 -34.55 4.22 -10.98
N PHE A 332 -33.74 3.62 -10.09
CA PHE A 332 -33.05 2.34 -10.30
C PHE A 332 -33.93 1.18 -9.82
N THR A 333 -34.84 0.73 -10.67
CA THR A 333 -35.84 -0.27 -10.30
C THR A 333 -35.59 -1.65 -10.89
N VAL A 334 -34.66 -1.79 -11.82
CA VAL A 334 -34.40 -3.03 -12.57
C VAL A 334 -32.95 -3.45 -12.35
N GLU A 335 -32.71 -4.74 -12.09
CA GLU A 335 -31.35 -5.30 -12.12
C GLU A 335 -30.86 -5.31 -13.58
N PHE A 336 -29.61 -4.84 -13.79
CA PHE A 336 -29.02 -4.78 -15.12
C PHE A 336 -28.50 -6.16 -15.55
N GLU A 337 -28.90 -6.59 -16.75
CA GLU A 337 -28.37 -7.78 -17.40
C GLU A 337 -27.75 -7.40 -18.73
N GLN A 338 -26.50 -7.81 -18.94
CA GLN A 338 -25.74 -7.50 -20.14
C GLN A 338 -26.34 -8.17 -21.38
N GLY A 339 -26.47 -7.40 -22.49
CA GLY A 339 -27.02 -7.93 -23.73
C GLY A 339 -28.55 -8.08 -23.78
N VAL A 340 -29.25 -7.79 -22.68
CA VAL A 340 -30.73 -7.80 -22.66
C VAL A 340 -31.29 -6.50 -23.18
N GLY A 341 -32.37 -6.56 -23.98
CA GLY A 341 -33.05 -5.38 -24.51
C GLY A 341 -33.80 -4.63 -23.40
N LEU A 342 -33.30 -3.46 -23.04
CA LEU A 342 -33.88 -2.57 -22.03
C LEU A 342 -34.63 -1.41 -22.68
N SER A 343 -35.57 -0.81 -21.96
CA SER A 343 -36.34 0.35 -22.48
C SER A 343 -35.41 1.54 -22.69
N ALA A 344 -35.47 2.12 -23.88
CA ALA A 344 -34.63 3.26 -24.24
C ALA A 344 -35.42 4.28 -25.05
N THR A 345 -35.23 5.56 -24.79
CA THR A 345 -35.80 6.67 -25.53
C THR A 345 -34.68 7.59 -25.99
N ASN A 346 -34.69 7.98 -27.25
CA ASN A 346 -33.67 8.83 -27.83
C ASN A 346 -33.41 10.11 -26.98
N ALA A 347 -32.11 10.43 -26.78
CA ALA A 347 -31.63 11.56 -26.01
C ALA A 347 -32.00 11.50 -24.50
N LYS A 348 -32.48 10.38 -23.99
CA LYS A 348 -32.63 10.12 -22.55
C LYS A 348 -31.45 9.32 -22.02
N TYR A 349 -31.05 9.58 -20.79
CA TYR A 349 -29.95 8.89 -20.17
C TYR A 349 -30.38 7.50 -19.64
N SER A 350 -29.49 6.57 -19.82
CA SER A 350 -29.51 5.25 -19.19
C SER A 350 -28.30 5.19 -18.28
N GLN A 351 -28.47 4.73 -17.05
CA GLN A 351 -27.40 4.68 -16.07
C GLN A 351 -27.41 3.35 -15.35
N VAL A 352 -26.23 2.82 -15.06
CA VAL A 352 -26.04 1.62 -14.27
C VAL A 352 -25.25 1.95 -13.01
N LEU A 353 -25.64 1.33 -11.88
CA LEU A 353 -24.94 1.42 -10.61
C LEU A 353 -24.57 0.03 -10.13
N TYR A 354 -23.34 -0.16 -9.71
CA TYR A 354 -22.93 -1.36 -8.98
C TYR A 354 -23.01 -1.12 -7.48
N VAL A 355 -23.73 -1.98 -6.80
CA VAL A 355 -23.99 -1.93 -5.36
C VAL A 355 -23.42 -3.20 -4.72
N ASP A 356 -22.64 -3.05 -3.66
CA ASP A 356 -22.07 -4.17 -2.93
C ASP A 356 -23.09 -4.88 -2.05
N ALA A 357 -22.69 -5.99 -1.43
CA ALA A 357 -23.55 -6.80 -0.54
C ALA A 357 -24.01 -6.03 0.72
N ALA A 358 -23.34 -4.93 1.07
CA ALA A 358 -23.72 -4.03 2.17
C ALA A 358 -24.66 -2.88 1.72
N GLY A 359 -25.09 -2.87 0.46
CA GLY A 359 -25.96 -1.84 -0.10
C GLY A 359 -25.25 -0.52 -0.39
N LYS A 360 -23.91 -0.52 -0.60
CA LYS A 360 -23.14 0.68 -0.91
C LYS A 360 -22.76 0.75 -2.37
N ILE A 361 -22.89 1.95 -2.97
CA ILE A 361 -22.54 2.20 -4.38
C ILE A 361 -21.03 2.17 -4.55
N ARG A 362 -20.54 1.44 -5.56
CA ARG A 362 -19.11 1.23 -5.84
C ARG A 362 -18.68 1.67 -7.21
N ALA A 363 -19.57 1.62 -8.19
CA ALA A 363 -19.29 2.03 -9.56
C ALA A 363 -20.55 2.60 -10.23
N SER A 364 -20.36 3.48 -11.19
CA SER A 364 -21.43 4.10 -11.96
C SER A 364 -21.00 4.29 -13.41
N GLY A 365 -21.93 4.14 -14.33
CA GLY A 365 -21.75 4.47 -15.73
C GLY A 365 -23.07 4.90 -16.36
N ASP A 366 -23.02 5.88 -17.26
CA ASP A 366 -24.21 6.39 -17.95
C ASP A 366 -23.95 6.60 -19.44
N VAL A 367 -25.02 6.58 -20.22
CA VAL A 367 -25.00 6.89 -21.64
C VAL A 367 -26.32 7.53 -22.07
N ALA A 368 -26.24 8.50 -22.96
CA ALA A 368 -27.42 9.02 -23.64
C ALA A 368 -27.81 8.05 -24.78
N ALA A 369 -29.03 7.50 -24.72
CA ALA A 369 -29.51 6.56 -25.72
C ALA A 369 -29.71 7.25 -27.09
N ALA A 370 -29.24 6.60 -28.16
CA ALA A 370 -29.35 7.09 -29.52
C ALA A 370 -30.28 6.18 -30.35
N THR A 371 -31.09 6.76 -31.21
CA THR A 371 -31.98 5.99 -32.12
C THR A 371 -31.18 5.13 -33.09
N THR A 372 -30.06 5.69 -33.59
CA THR A 372 -29.11 5.01 -34.45
C THR A 372 -27.71 5.20 -33.86
N LEU A 373 -26.93 4.13 -33.81
CA LEU A 373 -25.53 4.22 -33.38
C LEU A 373 -24.72 4.86 -34.51
N ALA A 374 -23.75 5.67 -34.16
CA ALA A 374 -22.74 6.14 -35.10
C ALA A 374 -21.91 4.92 -35.56
N ALA A 375 -21.66 4.90 -36.89
CA ALA A 375 -20.90 3.79 -37.51
C ALA A 375 -19.43 3.81 -37.09
#